data_71ada2277d52a6e7159dd0a7f1078ba5
#
_entry.id   71ada2277d52a6e7159dd0a7f1078ba5
#
_cell.length_a   1.000
_cell.length_b   1.000
_cell.length_c   1.000
_cell.angle_alpha   90.00
_cell.angle_beta   90.00
_cell.angle_gamma   90.00
#
_symmetry.space_group_name_H-M   'P 1'
#
loop_
_entity.id
_entity.type
_entity.pdbx_description
1 polymer ?
#
loop_
_entity_poly.entity_id
_entity_poly.type
_entity_poly.pdbx_seq_one_letter_code
_entity_poly.pdbx_strand_id
1 'polypeptide(L)'
;LAEKILDLDSDKYFSSRPRESQIGAWVSQQSAIIPLDTAFANKMQNMANKFKGKKVERPLNWGGYKVMPKSVEFWQGRPSRLHDRVRYTLDKGSWKLDRLSP
;
A
#
# COMPACT_ATOMS: atom_id res chain seq x y z
N LEU A 1 6.79 13.20 4.65
CA LEU A 1 5.79 13.78 3.75
C LEU A 1 5.22 12.69 2.83
N ALA A 2 3.91 12.61 2.77
CA ALA A 2 3.21 11.69 1.88
C ALA A 2 2.45 12.49 0.82
N GLU A 3 2.59 12.10 -0.43
CA GLU A 3 1.90 12.71 -1.57
C GLU A 3 1.08 11.65 -2.30
N LYS A 4 -0.11 12.03 -2.75
CA LYS A 4 -0.90 11.16 -3.62
C LYS A 4 -0.17 11.01 -4.96
N ILE A 5 -0.02 9.78 -5.44
CA ILE A 5 0.61 9.54 -6.74
C ILE A 5 -0.33 9.92 -7.89
N LEU A 6 0.25 10.13 -9.07
CA LEU A 6 -0.51 10.44 -10.28
C LEU A 6 -1.46 9.29 -10.64
N ASP A 7 -2.60 9.63 -11.25
CA ASP A 7 -3.59 8.64 -11.70
C ASP A 7 -2.97 7.61 -12.65
N LEU A 8 -2.07 8.03 -13.53
CA LEU A 8 -1.38 7.12 -14.44
C LEU A 8 -0.57 6.05 -13.70
N ASP A 9 0.11 6.43 -12.62
CA ASP A 9 0.88 5.50 -11.79
C ASP A 9 -0.03 4.56 -11.02
N SER A 10 -1.15 5.07 -10.50
CA SER A 10 -2.17 4.26 -9.84
C SER A 10 -2.80 3.25 -10.81
N ASP A 11 -3.09 3.65 -12.04
CA ASP A 11 -3.63 2.78 -13.08
C ASP A 11 -2.65 1.67 -13.44
N LYS A 12 -1.37 2.01 -13.58
CA LYS A 12 -0.31 1.05 -13.89
C LYS A 12 -0.18 0.00 -12.79
N TYR A 13 -0.15 0.42 -11.54
CA TYR A 13 -0.06 -0.50 -10.41
C TYR A 13 -1.32 -1.35 -10.29
N PHE A 14 -2.50 -0.76 -10.41
CA PHE A 14 -3.76 -1.49 -10.38
C PHE A 14 -3.80 -2.59 -11.46
N SER A 15 -3.38 -2.29 -12.67
CA SER A 15 -3.34 -3.23 -13.79
C SER A 15 -2.38 -4.41 -13.54
N SER A 16 -1.36 -4.23 -12.70
CA SER A 16 -0.41 -5.29 -12.34
C SER A 16 -0.94 -6.27 -11.30
N ARG A 17 -2.04 -5.95 -10.64
CA ARG A 17 -2.62 -6.80 -9.60
C ARG A 17 -3.37 -7.99 -10.18
N PRO A 18 -3.49 -9.11 -9.45
CA PRO A 18 -4.35 -10.21 -9.88
C PRO A 18 -5.78 -9.74 -10.17
N ARG A 19 -6.40 -10.29 -11.19
CA ARG A 19 -7.74 -9.90 -11.61
C ARG A 19 -8.78 -9.98 -10.49
N GLU A 20 -8.72 -11.00 -9.67
CA GLU A 20 -9.62 -11.16 -8.53
C GLU A 20 -9.47 -10.02 -7.51
N SER A 21 -8.24 -9.57 -7.28
CA SER A 21 -7.96 -8.40 -6.43
C SER A 21 -8.50 -7.10 -7.05
N GLN A 22 -8.42 -6.96 -8.35
CA GLN A 22 -8.98 -5.82 -9.06
C GLN A 22 -10.51 -5.77 -8.90
N ILE A 23 -11.17 -6.90 -9.04
CA ILE A 23 -12.62 -7.03 -8.83
C ILE A 23 -12.98 -6.73 -7.38
N GLY A 24 -12.20 -7.25 -6.43
CA GLY A 24 -12.37 -6.98 -5.01
C GLY A 24 -12.32 -5.49 -4.64
N ALA A 25 -11.52 -4.71 -5.34
CA ALA A 25 -11.44 -3.27 -5.14
C ALA A 25 -12.76 -2.54 -5.46
N TRP A 26 -13.58 -3.09 -6.33
CA TRP A 26 -14.91 -2.55 -6.65
C TRP A 26 -15.99 -2.96 -5.63
N VAL A 27 -15.79 -4.06 -4.94
CA VAL A 27 -16.79 -4.64 -4.01
C VAL A 27 -16.50 -4.27 -2.57
N SER A 28 -15.23 -4.33 -2.17
CA SER A 28 -14.82 -4.17 -0.77
C SER A 28 -14.76 -2.70 -0.37
N GLN A 29 -15.45 -2.38 0.73
CA GLN A 29 -15.17 -1.19 1.51
C GLN A 29 -14.32 -1.64 2.70
N GLN A 30 -13.03 -1.35 2.66
CA GLN A 30 -12.06 -1.86 3.63
C GLN A 30 -12.53 -1.64 5.07
N SER A 31 -12.50 -2.70 5.86
CA SER A 31 -12.89 -2.72 7.29
C SER A 31 -14.36 -2.41 7.57
N ALA A 32 -15.20 -2.32 6.57
CA ALA A 32 -16.65 -2.22 6.79
C ALA A 32 -17.20 -3.52 7.36
N ILE A 33 -18.22 -3.42 8.19
CA ILE A 33 -18.93 -4.60 8.72
C ILE A 33 -19.74 -5.23 7.59
N ILE A 34 -19.58 -6.53 7.39
CA ILE A 34 -20.34 -7.30 6.42
C ILE A 34 -21.11 -8.44 7.12
N PRO A 35 -22.23 -8.92 6.55
CA PRO A 35 -22.93 -10.07 7.09
C PRO A 35 -22.07 -11.33 7.14
N LEU A 36 -22.35 -12.22 8.11
CA LEU A 36 -21.69 -13.52 8.26
C LEU A 36 -22.20 -14.60 7.28
N ASP A 37 -22.95 -14.19 6.27
CA ASP A 37 -23.50 -15.07 5.24
C ASP A 37 -22.70 -15.02 3.94
N THR A 38 -23.30 -15.45 2.83
CA THR A 38 -22.70 -15.47 1.50
C THR A 38 -22.86 -14.17 0.72
N ALA A 39 -23.39 -13.09 1.32
CA ALA A 39 -23.69 -11.85 0.60
C ALA A 39 -22.46 -11.22 -0.04
N PHE A 40 -21.31 -11.22 0.66
CA PHE A 40 -20.08 -10.70 0.09
C PHE A 40 -19.59 -11.54 -1.09
N ALA A 41 -19.62 -12.87 -0.97
CA ALA A 41 -19.24 -13.77 -2.05
C ALA A 41 -20.15 -13.59 -3.28
N ASN A 42 -21.44 -13.38 -3.06
CA ASN A 42 -22.39 -13.11 -4.14
C ASN A 42 -22.11 -11.78 -4.83
N LYS A 43 -21.75 -10.74 -4.08
CA LYS A 43 -21.33 -9.44 -4.66
C LYS A 43 -20.06 -9.59 -5.51
N MET A 44 -19.08 -10.36 -5.03
CA MET A 44 -17.87 -10.67 -5.79
C MET A 44 -18.20 -11.36 -7.11
N GLN A 45 -19.05 -12.39 -7.07
CA GLN A 45 -19.47 -13.12 -8.26
C GLN A 45 -20.22 -12.23 -9.26
N ASN A 46 -21.13 -11.40 -8.77
CA ASN A 46 -21.88 -10.47 -9.62
C ASN A 46 -20.94 -9.45 -10.29
N MET A 47 -19.95 -8.93 -9.57
CA MET A 47 -18.99 -8.01 -10.13
C MET A 47 -18.07 -8.71 -11.13
N ALA A 48 -17.64 -9.93 -10.86
CA ALA A 48 -16.87 -10.74 -11.80
C ALA A 48 -17.63 -10.97 -13.11
N ASN A 49 -18.94 -11.25 -13.03
CA ASN A 49 -19.80 -11.41 -14.19
C ASN A 49 -19.92 -10.10 -14.98
N LYS A 50 -20.02 -8.97 -14.29
CA LYS A 50 -20.11 -7.65 -14.92
C LYS A 50 -18.87 -7.31 -15.73
N PHE A 51 -17.68 -7.69 -15.27
CA PHE A 51 -16.42 -7.46 -15.96
C PHE A 51 -15.99 -8.60 -16.88
N LYS A 52 -16.81 -9.64 -17.03
CA LYS A 52 -16.48 -10.81 -17.86
C LYS A 52 -16.14 -10.37 -19.29
N GLY A 53 -14.97 -10.79 -19.79
CA GLY A 53 -14.48 -10.42 -21.10
C GLY A 53 -14.01 -8.97 -21.24
N LYS A 54 -13.96 -8.22 -20.16
CA LYS A 54 -13.56 -6.80 -20.13
C LYS A 54 -12.36 -6.59 -19.23
N LYS A 55 -11.59 -5.54 -19.50
CA LYS A 55 -10.56 -5.05 -18.60
C LYS A 55 -11.23 -4.47 -17.36
N VAL A 56 -10.70 -4.80 -16.17
CA VAL A 56 -11.16 -4.18 -14.91
C VAL A 56 -10.45 -2.85 -14.74
N GLU A 57 -11.18 -1.76 -14.80
CA GLU A 57 -10.66 -0.42 -14.58
C GLU A 57 -10.46 -0.14 -13.10
N ARG A 58 -9.55 0.77 -12.78
CA ARG A 58 -9.33 1.20 -11.41
C ARG A 58 -10.52 2.04 -10.92
N PRO A 59 -11.09 1.73 -9.71
CA PRO A 59 -12.06 2.61 -9.10
C PRO A 59 -11.44 3.98 -8.80
N LEU A 60 -12.21 5.05 -8.91
CA LEU A 60 -11.73 6.43 -8.69
C LEU A 60 -11.21 6.65 -7.27
N ASN A 61 -11.75 5.94 -6.29
CA ASN A 61 -11.35 6.02 -4.89
C ASN A 61 -10.13 5.15 -4.56
N TRP A 62 -9.60 4.40 -5.51
CA TRP A 62 -8.44 3.54 -5.33
C TRP A 62 -7.19 4.23 -5.88
N GLY A 63 -6.16 4.31 -5.07
CA GLY A 63 -4.91 4.95 -5.46
C GLY A 63 -3.81 4.68 -4.46
N GLY A 64 -2.67 5.31 -4.64
CA GLY A 64 -1.52 5.18 -3.78
C GLY A 64 -0.94 6.51 -3.35
N TYR A 65 -0.05 6.43 -2.38
CA TYR A 65 0.73 7.57 -1.89
C TYR A 65 2.21 7.27 -2.01
N LYS A 66 2.97 8.29 -2.36
CA LYS A 66 4.43 8.27 -2.33
C LYS A 66 4.89 8.88 -1.02
N VAL A 67 5.65 8.13 -0.25
CA VAL A 67 6.26 8.59 0.99
C VAL A 67 7.70 8.97 0.70
N MET A 68 8.09 10.20 1.03
CA MET A 68 9.45 10.70 0.89
C MET A 68 10.04 10.89 2.28
N PRO A 69 10.82 9.92 2.79
CA PRO A 69 11.39 10.03 4.12
C PRO A 69 12.52 11.07 4.14
N LYS A 70 12.62 11.82 5.23
CA LYS A 70 13.74 12.72 5.50
C LYS A 70 14.79 12.06 6.39
N SER A 71 14.38 11.05 7.14
CA SER A 71 15.22 10.31 8.06
C SER A 71 14.73 8.87 8.15
N VAL A 72 15.66 7.93 8.20
CA VAL A 72 15.39 6.50 8.37
C VAL A 72 16.33 5.96 9.41
N GLU A 73 15.79 5.33 10.45
CA GLU A 73 16.60 4.66 11.46
C GLU A 73 16.45 3.15 11.34
N PHE A 74 17.58 2.45 11.30
CA PHE A 74 17.64 1.00 11.41
C PHE A 74 18.06 0.63 12.83
N TRP A 75 17.29 -0.20 13.47
CA TRP A 75 17.47 -0.59 14.86
C TRP A 75 17.59 -2.10 14.97
N GLN A 76 18.57 -2.56 15.74
CA GLN A 76 18.71 -3.96 16.11
C GLN A 76 18.86 -4.13 17.60
N GLY A 77 18.01 -4.96 18.21
CA GLY A 77 18.08 -5.28 19.63
C GLY A 77 19.36 -6.07 19.97
N ARG A 78 20.02 -5.65 21.05
CA ARG A 78 21.18 -6.33 21.62
C ARG A 78 20.95 -6.53 23.12
N PRO A 79 21.68 -7.50 23.75
CA PRO A 79 21.64 -7.69 25.20
C PRO A 79 22.00 -6.43 25.98
N SER A 80 21.49 -6.33 27.21
CA SER A 80 21.76 -5.21 28.14
C SER A 80 21.37 -3.84 27.60
N ARG A 81 20.38 -3.79 26.68
CA ARG A 81 19.93 -2.55 26.03
C ARG A 81 21.01 -1.83 25.23
N LEU A 82 22.07 -2.53 24.87
CA LEU A 82 23.18 -2.00 24.04
C LEU A 82 22.84 -2.18 22.55
N HIS A 83 21.71 -1.62 22.15
CA HIS A 83 21.16 -1.76 20.81
C HIS A 83 22.02 -1.07 19.75
N ASP A 84 22.06 -1.66 18.57
CA ASP A 84 22.63 -1.01 17.39
C ASP A 84 21.59 -0.10 16.75
N ARG A 85 21.95 1.15 16.54
CA ARG A 85 21.11 2.14 15.91
C ARG A 85 21.88 2.90 14.85
N VAL A 86 21.40 2.86 13.62
CA VAL A 86 22.01 3.54 12.48
C VAL A 86 20.94 4.43 11.85
N ARG A 87 21.27 5.70 11.65
CA ARG A 87 20.34 6.67 11.09
C ARG A 87 20.87 7.25 9.79
N TYR A 88 20.05 7.21 8.76
CA TYR A 88 20.28 7.96 7.53
C TYR A 88 19.43 9.23 7.57
N THR A 89 20.04 10.37 7.35
CA THR A 89 19.37 11.67 7.27
C THR A 89 19.60 12.28 5.90
N LEU A 90 18.53 12.73 5.25
CA LEU A 90 18.64 13.39 3.95
C LEU A 90 19.13 14.84 4.17
N ASP A 91 20.27 15.17 3.58
CA ASP A 91 20.86 16.50 3.64
C ASP A 91 21.29 16.93 2.23
N LYS A 92 20.67 17.99 1.70
CA LYS A 92 20.98 18.58 0.39
C LYS A 92 21.04 17.54 -0.74
N GLY A 93 20.07 16.63 -0.78
CA GLY A 93 19.97 15.58 -1.81
C GLY A 93 20.86 14.36 -1.59
N SER A 94 21.62 14.32 -0.51
CA SER A 94 22.48 13.19 -0.15
C SER A 94 22.11 12.62 1.21
N TRP A 95 22.33 11.32 1.39
CA TRP A 95 22.08 10.64 2.65
C TRP A 95 23.35 10.68 3.53
N LYS A 96 23.21 11.24 4.71
CA LYS A 96 24.23 11.23 5.75
C LYS A 96 23.97 10.06 6.69
N LEU A 97 25.02 9.28 6.96
CA LEU A 97 24.97 8.13 7.87
C LEU A 97 25.53 8.51 9.24
N ASP A 98 24.76 8.27 10.27
CA ASP A 98 25.18 8.41 11.67
C ASP A 98 24.89 7.13 12.44
N ARG A 99 25.73 6.84 13.42
CA ARG A 99 25.46 5.84 14.44
C ARG A 99 24.93 6.53 15.69
N LEU A 100 23.81 6.03 16.20
CA LEU A 100 23.20 6.60 17.40
C LEU A 100 23.53 5.76 18.62
N SER A 101 23.72 6.44 19.74
CA SER A 101 23.85 5.79 21.04
C SER A 101 22.56 5.07 21.41
N PRO A 102 22.66 3.87 22.00
CA PRO A 102 21.50 3.12 22.43
C PRO A 102 20.68 3.81 23.54
#